data_80b15bf37b604261f382961837d91ae6
#
_entry.id   80b15bf37b604261f382961837d91ae6
#
_cell.length_a   1.000
_cell.length_b   1.000
_cell.length_c   1.000
_cell.angle_alpha   90.00
_cell.angle_beta   90.00
_cell.angle_gamma   90.00
#
_symmetry.space_group_name_H-M   'P 1'
#
loop_
_entity.id
_entity.type
_entity.pdbx_description
1 polymer ?
#
loop_
_entity_poly.entity_id
_entity_poly.type
_entity_poly.pdbx_seq_one_letter_code
_entity_poly.pdbx_strand_id
1 'polypeptide(L)'
;VVVPISGSDMSSLLYKRWVRKSAEKVEELSGGRLGYVHIKGMNDESFRTVYSDILGRYNDCEGIVIDTRFNGGGRLHEDIEVLFSGKKYLTQEIRGKDACDMPSRRYNKPSIMIMGEANYSNAHGTPWVYKHKNMGLLVGKPVPGTMTSVSWETLQDPTLYFGIPVVGYRTSEGTYLENSQLYPDIDVENTKENVVKGRDEQLEAAVKALLEQINSS
;
A
#
# COMPACT_ATOMS: atom_id res chain seq x y z
N VAL A 1 23.01 10.01 29.41
CA VAL A 1 23.91 9.07 28.71
C VAL A 1 23.33 8.86 27.33
N VAL A 2 24.11 9.12 26.28
CA VAL A 2 23.75 8.86 24.89
C VAL A 2 24.40 7.55 24.49
N VAL A 3 23.61 6.62 23.98
CA VAL A 3 24.10 5.32 23.47
C VAL A 3 24.11 5.40 21.94
N PRO A 4 25.26 5.17 21.29
CA PRO A 4 25.33 5.11 19.82
C PRO A 4 24.48 3.96 19.28
N ILE A 5 23.87 4.16 18.12
CA ILE A 5 23.09 3.14 17.41
C ILE A 5 23.71 2.88 16.04
N SER A 6 23.39 1.74 15.45
CA SER A 6 23.82 1.40 14.09
C SER A 6 23.10 2.25 13.03
N GLY A 7 23.67 2.34 11.83
CA GLY A 7 23.00 2.98 10.68
C GLY A 7 21.66 2.29 10.33
N SER A 8 21.58 0.97 10.51
CA SER A 8 20.35 0.20 10.32
C SER A 8 19.26 0.58 11.32
N ASP A 9 19.63 0.72 12.60
CA ASP A 9 18.69 1.14 13.65
C ASP A 9 18.19 2.58 13.39
N MET A 10 19.10 3.47 12.99
CA MET A 10 18.74 4.83 12.58
C MET A 10 17.71 4.82 11.45
N SER A 11 17.97 4.07 10.39
CA SER A 11 17.04 3.94 9.25
C SER A 11 15.67 3.40 9.68
N SER A 12 15.66 2.42 10.57
CA SER A 12 14.42 1.86 11.11
C SER A 12 13.63 2.88 11.95
N LEU A 13 14.32 3.71 12.75
CA LEU A 13 13.69 4.77 13.53
C LEU A 13 13.14 5.89 12.63
N LEU A 14 13.89 6.28 11.59
CA LEU A 14 13.45 7.27 10.61
C LEU A 14 12.21 6.79 9.84
N TYR A 15 12.20 5.53 9.42
CA TYR A 15 11.03 4.91 8.79
C TYR A 15 9.80 4.94 9.70
N LYS A 16 9.92 4.46 10.93
CA LYS A 16 8.81 4.47 11.90
C LYS A 16 8.29 5.90 12.15
N ARG A 17 9.20 6.87 12.23
CA ARG A 17 8.84 8.28 12.38
C ARG A 17 8.08 8.81 11.18
N TRP A 18 8.51 8.45 9.96
CA TRP A 18 7.84 8.86 8.74
C TRP A 18 6.42 8.29 8.65
N VAL A 19 6.24 6.97 8.87
CA VAL A 19 4.92 6.32 8.88
C VAL A 19 3.99 6.96 9.91
N ARG A 20 4.50 7.20 11.14
CA ARG A 20 3.70 7.87 12.18
C ARG A 20 3.27 9.27 11.77
N LYS A 21 4.18 10.08 11.24
CA LYS A 21 3.85 11.44 10.77
C LYS A 21 2.86 11.45 9.60
N SER A 22 2.96 10.47 8.70
CA SER A 22 2.00 10.32 7.62
C SER A 22 0.60 9.96 8.16
N ALA A 23 0.53 9.07 9.15
CA ALA A 23 -0.74 8.74 9.81
C ALA A 23 -1.33 9.95 10.56
N GLU A 24 -0.52 10.68 11.34
CA GLU A 24 -0.92 11.91 12.02
C GLU A 24 -1.44 12.98 11.01
N LYS A 25 -0.80 13.06 9.84
CA LYS A 25 -1.21 13.99 8.79
C LYS A 25 -2.53 13.60 8.12
N VAL A 26 -2.75 12.30 7.88
CA VAL A 26 -4.05 11.79 7.37
C VAL A 26 -5.16 12.08 8.38
N GLU A 27 -4.92 11.83 9.66
CA GLU A 27 -5.86 12.13 10.74
C GLU A 27 -6.21 13.62 10.78
N GLU A 28 -5.19 14.51 10.73
CA GLU A 28 -5.36 15.96 10.69
C GLU A 28 -6.20 16.41 9.49
N LEU A 29 -5.80 15.99 8.28
CA LEU A 29 -6.45 16.42 7.03
C LEU A 29 -7.88 15.90 6.88
N SER A 30 -8.19 14.75 7.46
CA SER A 30 -9.51 14.13 7.38
C SER A 30 -10.42 14.43 8.58
N GLY A 31 -9.91 15.12 9.60
CA GLY A 31 -10.62 15.30 10.88
C GLY A 31 -10.89 13.99 11.59
N GLY A 32 -9.98 13.02 11.48
CA GLY A 32 -10.08 11.69 12.11
C GLY A 32 -10.96 10.69 11.34
N ARG A 33 -11.51 11.06 10.18
CA ARG A 33 -12.39 10.18 9.40
C ARG A 33 -11.65 9.06 8.66
N LEU A 34 -10.35 9.24 8.34
CA LEU A 34 -9.56 8.29 7.57
C LEU A 34 -8.42 7.69 8.40
N GLY A 35 -8.14 6.41 8.17
CA GLY A 35 -6.94 5.74 8.64
C GLY A 35 -5.82 5.75 7.58
N TYR A 36 -4.61 5.35 8.01
CA TYR A 36 -3.43 5.24 7.16
C TYR A 36 -2.63 3.99 7.48
N VAL A 37 -2.26 3.25 6.44
CA VAL A 37 -1.34 2.12 6.56
C VAL A 37 -0.26 2.20 5.48
N HIS A 38 0.98 1.86 5.85
CA HIS A 38 2.09 1.72 4.92
C HIS A 38 2.51 0.27 4.78
N ILE A 39 2.54 -0.25 3.56
CA ILE A 39 3.03 -1.59 3.25
C ILE A 39 4.53 -1.50 2.97
N LYS A 40 5.36 -1.75 3.97
CA LYS A 40 6.82 -1.61 3.91
C LYS A 40 7.47 -2.56 2.90
N GLY A 41 6.99 -3.78 2.85
CA GLY A 41 7.45 -4.84 1.94
C GLY A 41 6.34 -5.86 1.72
N MET A 42 6.41 -6.61 0.65
CA MET A 42 5.42 -7.63 0.32
C MET A 42 5.73 -8.93 1.07
N ASN A 43 5.51 -8.93 2.39
CA ASN A 43 5.81 -10.04 3.30
C ASN A 43 4.77 -10.14 4.44
N ASP A 44 4.82 -11.26 5.18
CA ASP A 44 3.89 -11.58 6.26
C ASP A 44 3.93 -10.56 7.42
N GLU A 45 5.09 -10.02 7.76
CA GLU A 45 5.22 -8.98 8.81
C GLU A 45 4.40 -7.72 8.45
N SER A 46 4.56 -7.25 7.21
CA SER A 46 3.79 -6.11 6.70
C SER A 46 2.29 -6.42 6.65
N PHE A 47 1.92 -7.64 6.22
CA PHE A 47 0.52 -8.06 6.19
C PHE A 47 -0.12 -8.05 7.58
N ARG A 48 0.54 -8.62 8.58
CA ARG A 48 0.03 -8.64 9.96
C ARG A 48 -0.17 -7.24 10.52
N THR A 49 0.77 -6.33 10.23
CA THR A 49 0.66 -4.92 10.63
C THR A 49 -0.56 -4.27 10.00
N VAL A 50 -0.69 -4.37 8.68
CA VAL A 50 -1.83 -3.80 7.93
C VAL A 50 -3.16 -4.40 8.39
N TYR A 51 -3.23 -5.73 8.51
CA TYR A 51 -4.43 -6.44 8.98
C TYR A 51 -4.86 -5.98 10.38
N SER A 52 -3.90 -5.89 11.31
CA SER A 52 -4.16 -5.43 12.67
C SER A 52 -4.63 -3.98 12.72
N ASP A 53 -4.00 -3.11 11.93
CA ASP A 53 -4.35 -1.69 11.91
C ASP A 53 -5.73 -1.43 11.31
N ILE A 54 -6.05 -2.04 10.16
CA ILE A 54 -7.32 -1.77 9.46
C ILE A 54 -8.54 -2.39 10.14
N LEU A 55 -8.40 -3.58 10.75
CA LEU A 55 -9.50 -4.26 11.46
C LEU A 55 -9.52 -3.96 12.96
N GLY A 56 -8.50 -3.28 13.48
CA GLY A 56 -8.39 -2.86 14.85
C GLY A 56 -8.37 -1.34 14.99
N ARG A 57 -7.18 -0.74 14.90
CA ARG A 57 -6.96 0.68 15.16
C ARG A 57 -7.85 1.61 14.33
N TYR A 58 -8.06 1.28 13.05
CA TYR A 58 -8.83 2.09 12.10
C TYR A 58 -10.21 1.50 11.78
N ASN A 59 -10.67 0.56 12.61
CA ASN A 59 -11.96 -0.08 12.37
C ASN A 59 -13.13 0.91 12.35
N ASP A 60 -13.06 1.97 13.11
CA ASP A 60 -14.12 3.00 13.18
C ASP A 60 -13.97 4.11 12.13
N CYS A 61 -12.86 4.14 11.39
CA CYS A 61 -12.69 5.11 10.30
C CYS A 61 -13.64 4.81 9.14
N GLU A 62 -14.01 5.84 8.41
CA GLU A 62 -14.91 5.76 7.23
C GLU A 62 -14.18 5.23 5.99
N GLY A 63 -12.85 5.38 5.92
CA GLY A 63 -12.02 4.92 4.83
C GLY A 63 -10.56 4.82 5.23
N ILE A 64 -9.71 4.29 4.31
CA ILE A 64 -8.28 4.11 4.58
C ILE A 64 -7.40 4.49 3.40
N VAL A 65 -6.29 5.17 3.69
CA VAL A 65 -5.20 5.42 2.75
C VAL A 65 -4.17 4.30 2.88
N ILE A 66 -3.91 3.60 1.78
CA ILE A 66 -2.92 2.53 1.66
C ILE A 66 -1.71 3.11 0.96
N ASP A 67 -0.56 3.17 1.62
CA ASP A 67 0.68 3.68 1.03
C ASP A 67 1.63 2.53 0.69
N THR A 68 1.98 2.40 -0.58
CA THR A 68 2.92 1.36 -1.06
C THR A 68 4.24 1.95 -1.55
N ARG A 69 4.45 3.25 -1.39
CA ARG A 69 5.68 3.91 -1.85
C ARG A 69 6.92 3.31 -1.21
N PHE A 70 8.01 3.24 -1.98
CA PHE A 70 9.31 2.71 -1.57
C PHE A 70 9.31 1.22 -1.22
N ASN A 71 8.30 0.46 -1.66
CA ASN A 71 8.22 -0.97 -1.42
C ASN A 71 9.01 -1.74 -2.48
N GLY A 72 10.01 -2.51 -2.05
CA GLY A 72 10.90 -3.29 -2.91
C GLY A 72 10.34 -4.63 -3.41
N GLY A 73 9.08 -4.95 -3.11
CA GLY A 73 8.45 -6.20 -3.55
C GLY A 73 8.50 -7.31 -2.50
N GLY A 74 8.34 -8.53 -2.98
CA GLY A 74 8.21 -9.75 -2.20
C GLY A 74 7.09 -10.63 -2.76
N ARG A 75 6.20 -11.15 -1.92
CA ARG A 75 5.03 -11.93 -2.34
C ARG A 75 3.87 -11.73 -1.37
N LEU A 76 2.97 -10.80 -1.65
CA LEU A 76 1.84 -10.47 -0.79
C LEU A 76 0.59 -9.96 -1.53
N HIS A 77 0.66 -9.74 -2.86
CA HIS A 77 -0.42 -9.10 -3.61
C HIS A 77 -1.76 -9.84 -3.52
N GLU A 78 -1.74 -11.17 -3.43
CA GLU A 78 -2.96 -11.98 -3.30
C GLU A 78 -3.63 -11.80 -1.93
N ASP A 79 -2.84 -11.75 -0.85
CA ASP A 79 -3.37 -11.52 0.49
C ASP A 79 -3.96 -10.10 0.64
N ILE A 80 -3.28 -9.11 0.04
CA ILE A 80 -3.79 -7.73 -0.01
C ILE A 80 -5.07 -7.66 -0.84
N GLU A 81 -5.12 -8.34 -1.99
CA GLU A 81 -6.35 -8.44 -2.80
C GLU A 81 -7.50 -9.03 -1.98
N VAL A 82 -7.29 -10.17 -1.34
CA VAL A 82 -8.31 -10.80 -0.50
C VAL A 82 -8.76 -9.88 0.63
N LEU A 83 -7.83 -9.19 1.29
CA LEU A 83 -8.11 -8.32 2.42
C LEU A 83 -8.97 -7.10 2.02
N PHE A 84 -8.67 -6.47 0.89
CA PHE A 84 -9.34 -5.24 0.44
C PHE A 84 -10.49 -5.47 -0.56
N SER A 85 -10.78 -6.71 -0.93
CA SER A 85 -11.91 -7.06 -1.82
C SER A 85 -13.21 -7.39 -1.08
N GLY A 86 -13.32 -7.03 0.19
CA GLY A 86 -14.51 -7.28 1.02
C GLY A 86 -15.73 -6.53 0.49
N LYS A 87 -16.79 -7.28 0.13
CA LYS A 87 -18.10 -6.70 -0.17
C LYS A 87 -19.08 -7.15 0.89
N LYS A 88 -19.73 -6.19 1.55
CA LYS A 88 -20.75 -6.49 2.56
C LYS A 88 -21.85 -7.35 1.97
N TYR A 89 -22.20 -8.46 2.65
CA TYR A 89 -23.27 -9.35 2.25
C TYR A 89 -24.28 -9.67 3.39
N LEU A 90 -23.89 -9.44 4.64
CA LEU A 90 -24.75 -9.59 5.84
C LEU A 90 -24.32 -8.58 6.92
N THR A 91 -25.24 -8.24 7.81
CA THR A 91 -24.94 -7.64 9.11
C THR A 91 -25.28 -8.65 10.21
N GLN A 92 -24.34 -8.91 11.08
CA GLN A 92 -24.57 -9.71 12.27
C GLN A 92 -25.24 -8.83 13.33
N GLU A 93 -26.37 -9.27 13.83
CA GLU A 93 -27.14 -8.59 14.86
C GLU A 93 -27.14 -9.39 16.16
N ILE A 94 -27.03 -8.73 17.28
CA ILE A 94 -27.15 -9.33 18.63
C ILE A 94 -28.24 -8.59 19.37
N ARG A 95 -29.36 -9.28 19.61
CA ARG A 95 -30.51 -8.76 20.35
C ARG A 95 -31.03 -7.40 19.89
N GLY A 96 -31.17 -7.24 18.55
CA GLY A 96 -31.67 -6.02 17.94
C GLY A 96 -30.63 -4.89 17.81
N LYS A 97 -29.33 -5.20 17.97
CA LYS A 97 -28.23 -4.25 17.78
C LYS A 97 -27.23 -4.81 16.79
N ASP A 98 -26.88 -4.01 15.80
CA ASP A 98 -25.82 -4.36 14.84
C ASP A 98 -24.51 -4.58 15.59
N ALA A 99 -23.90 -5.74 15.37
CA ALA A 99 -22.66 -6.13 16.01
C ALA A 99 -21.47 -5.96 15.07
N CYS A 100 -21.56 -6.46 13.84
CA CYS A 100 -20.53 -6.27 12.80
C CYS A 100 -21.08 -6.59 11.40
N ASP A 101 -20.46 -6.00 10.40
CA ASP A 101 -20.70 -6.36 9.01
C ASP A 101 -19.88 -7.58 8.59
N MET A 102 -20.43 -8.38 7.67
CA MET A 102 -19.74 -9.53 7.10
C MET A 102 -19.39 -9.29 5.61
N PRO A 103 -18.18 -9.60 5.20
CA PRO A 103 -17.13 -10.39 5.88
C PRO A 103 -16.36 -9.57 6.94
N SER A 104 -16.39 -10.01 8.20
CA SER A 104 -15.73 -9.31 9.32
C SER A 104 -14.20 -9.40 9.32
N ARG A 105 -13.62 -10.23 8.43
CA ARG A 105 -12.17 -10.42 8.29
C ARG A 105 -11.60 -9.83 7.00
N ARG A 106 -12.37 -9.00 6.34
CA ARG A 106 -11.97 -8.27 5.12
C ARG A 106 -12.36 -6.82 5.26
N TYR A 107 -11.56 -5.93 4.68
CA TYR A 107 -11.90 -4.53 4.63
C TYR A 107 -13.00 -4.29 3.59
N ASN A 108 -14.09 -3.67 4.01
CA ASN A 108 -15.30 -3.47 3.19
C ASN A 108 -15.71 -1.99 3.04
N LYS A 109 -14.82 -1.09 3.47
CA LYS A 109 -15.03 0.37 3.37
C LYS A 109 -14.20 0.96 2.23
N PRO A 110 -14.47 2.22 1.82
CA PRO A 110 -13.68 2.90 0.81
C PRO A 110 -12.19 2.94 1.13
N SER A 111 -11.36 2.77 0.11
CA SER A 111 -9.91 2.88 0.24
C SER A 111 -9.31 3.56 -0.99
N ILE A 112 -8.12 4.10 -0.83
CA ILE A 112 -7.31 4.70 -1.91
C ILE A 112 -5.86 4.25 -1.73
N MET A 113 -5.15 4.02 -2.84
CA MET A 113 -3.76 3.53 -2.75
C MET A 113 -2.79 4.55 -3.34
N ILE A 114 -1.74 4.87 -2.57
CA ILE A 114 -0.61 5.68 -3.04
C ILE A 114 0.49 4.75 -3.54
N MET A 115 1.01 5.05 -4.72
CA MET A 115 2.10 4.33 -5.36
C MET A 115 3.15 5.30 -5.93
N GLY A 116 4.30 4.81 -6.33
CA GLY A 116 5.36 5.66 -6.91
C GLY A 116 6.43 4.89 -7.65
N GLU A 117 7.38 5.63 -8.19
CA GLU A 117 8.44 5.15 -9.09
C GLU A 117 9.39 4.14 -8.42
N ALA A 118 9.48 4.15 -7.09
CA ALA A 118 10.31 3.24 -6.32
C ALA A 118 9.61 1.92 -5.96
N ASN A 119 8.35 1.73 -6.36
CA ASN A 119 7.69 0.44 -6.24
C ASN A 119 8.32 -0.58 -7.18
N TYR A 120 8.68 -1.75 -6.67
CA TYR A 120 9.39 -2.77 -7.43
C TYR A 120 8.75 -4.15 -7.27
N SER A 121 8.80 -4.98 -8.33
CA SER A 121 8.36 -6.38 -8.30
C SER A 121 6.90 -6.53 -7.83
N ASN A 122 6.63 -7.28 -6.77
CA ASN A 122 5.28 -7.48 -6.24
C ASN A 122 4.59 -6.17 -5.79
N ALA A 123 5.37 -5.11 -5.51
CA ALA A 123 4.85 -3.77 -5.27
C ALA A 123 4.38 -3.05 -6.56
N HIS A 124 4.65 -3.58 -7.74
CA HIS A 124 3.96 -3.25 -8.99
C HIS A 124 2.67 -4.06 -9.13
N GLY A 125 2.73 -5.37 -8.85
CA GLY A 125 1.56 -6.25 -8.95
C GLY A 125 0.41 -5.85 -8.02
N THR A 126 0.71 -5.38 -6.83
CA THR A 126 -0.31 -4.97 -5.85
C THR A 126 -1.19 -3.81 -6.33
N PRO A 127 -0.66 -2.64 -6.74
CA PRO A 127 -1.49 -1.56 -7.28
C PRO A 127 -2.12 -1.94 -8.62
N TRP A 128 -1.48 -2.80 -9.43
CA TRP A 128 -2.10 -3.30 -10.65
C TRP A 128 -3.38 -4.10 -10.35
N VAL A 129 -3.32 -5.05 -9.42
CA VAL A 129 -4.48 -5.83 -8.99
C VAL A 129 -5.54 -4.94 -8.37
N TYR A 130 -5.14 -3.98 -7.54
CA TYR A 130 -6.03 -3.03 -6.89
C TYR A 130 -6.86 -2.24 -7.91
N LYS A 131 -6.23 -1.71 -8.95
CA LYS A 131 -6.89 -1.03 -10.07
C LYS A 131 -7.74 -1.98 -10.90
N HIS A 132 -7.21 -3.13 -11.29
CA HIS A 132 -7.89 -4.12 -12.12
C HIS A 132 -9.17 -4.68 -11.48
N LYS A 133 -9.18 -4.80 -10.16
CA LYS A 133 -10.35 -5.24 -9.37
C LYS A 133 -11.29 -4.09 -8.97
N ASN A 134 -11.02 -2.86 -9.39
CA ASN A 134 -11.80 -1.67 -9.03
C ASN A 134 -11.99 -1.52 -7.51
N MET A 135 -10.91 -1.72 -6.74
CA MET A 135 -10.95 -1.62 -5.28
C MET A 135 -10.94 -0.16 -4.80
N GLY A 136 -10.40 0.75 -5.60
CA GLY A 136 -10.31 2.19 -5.35
C GLY A 136 -9.38 2.86 -6.36
N LEU A 137 -9.12 4.16 -6.18
CA LEU A 137 -8.25 4.95 -7.04
C LEU A 137 -6.78 4.78 -6.66
N LEU A 138 -5.90 4.92 -7.66
CA LEU A 138 -4.44 5.00 -7.50
C LEU A 138 -3.99 6.46 -7.57
N VAL A 139 -3.15 6.87 -6.64
CA VAL A 139 -2.57 8.23 -6.56
C VAL A 139 -1.06 8.16 -6.56
N GLY A 140 -0.38 9.11 -7.18
CA GLY A 140 1.07 9.24 -7.14
C GLY A 140 1.71 9.28 -8.50
N LYS A 141 2.81 8.57 -8.70
CA LYS A 141 3.55 8.52 -9.98
C LYS A 141 3.53 7.11 -10.56
N PRO A 142 3.73 6.97 -11.88
CA PRO A 142 3.75 5.67 -12.54
C PRO A 142 4.75 4.70 -11.92
N VAL A 143 4.31 3.46 -11.69
CA VAL A 143 5.18 2.38 -11.25
C VAL A 143 5.90 1.78 -12.46
N PRO A 144 7.22 1.57 -12.40
CA PRO A 144 7.97 0.89 -13.46
C PRO A 144 7.45 -0.54 -13.69
N GLY A 145 7.54 -1.01 -14.90
CA GLY A 145 7.07 -2.34 -15.29
C GLY A 145 8.02 -3.47 -14.86
N THR A 146 8.12 -3.76 -13.58
CA THR A 146 9.02 -4.80 -13.03
C THR A 146 8.22 -5.82 -12.24
N MET A 147 7.85 -6.94 -12.86
CA MET A 147 7.04 -7.97 -12.19
C MET A 147 7.50 -9.40 -12.48
N THR A 148 8.72 -9.60 -12.96
CA THR A 148 9.29 -10.93 -13.21
C THR A 148 9.99 -11.46 -11.96
N SER A 149 9.71 -12.71 -11.57
CA SER A 149 10.48 -13.39 -10.53
C SER A 149 11.68 -14.12 -11.13
N VAL A 150 12.78 -14.18 -10.37
CA VAL A 150 14.06 -14.72 -10.83
C VAL A 150 14.51 -15.89 -9.97
N SER A 151 15.26 -16.86 -10.57
CA SER A 151 16.10 -17.80 -9.87
C SER A 151 17.49 -17.19 -9.73
N TRP A 152 18.02 -17.19 -8.53
CA TRP A 152 19.33 -16.62 -8.23
C TRP A 152 20.41 -17.67 -8.40
N GLU A 153 21.42 -17.37 -9.23
CA GLU A 153 22.59 -18.22 -9.48
C GLU A 153 23.85 -17.54 -8.93
N THR A 154 24.60 -18.27 -8.13
CA THR A 154 25.89 -17.82 -7.61
C THR A 154 27.01 -18.34 -8.52
N LEU A 155 27.91 -17.44 -8.92
CA LEU A 155 29.03 -17.77 -9.80
C LEU A 155 30.17 -18.46 -9.03
N GLN A 156 31.24 -18.85 -9.75
CA GLN A 156 32.46 -19.43 -9.14
C GLN A 156 33.08 -18.49 -8.08
N ASP A 157 33.04 -17.18 -8.34
CA ASP A 157 33.29 -16.20 -7.30
C ASP A 157 31.99 -16.01 -6.50
N PRO A 158 31.93 -16.44 -5.22
CA PRO A 158 30.72 -16.41 -4.41
C PRO A 158 30.26 -14.99 -4.04
N THR A 159 31.03 -13.97 -4.37
CA THR A 159 30.60 -12.56 -4.20
C THR A 159 29.77 -12.07 -5.38
N LEU A 160 29.69 -12.83 -6.46
CA LEU A 160 28.95 -12.53 -7.67
C LEU A 160 27.75 -13.45 -7.83
N TYR A 161 26.59 -12.87 -8.06
CA TYR A 161 25.36 -13.61 -8.34
C TYR A 161 24.51 -12.82 -9.35
N PHE A 162 23.63 -13.52 -10.05
CA PHE A 162 22.67 -12.90 -10.97
C PHE A 162 21.33 -13.63 -10.94
N GLY A 163 20.27 -12.93 -11.34
CA GLY A 163 18.92 -13.46 -11.40
C GLY A 163 18.54 -13.89 -12.82
N ILE A 164 18.13 -15.13 -12.99
CA ILE A 164 17.59 -15.63 -14.26
C ILE A 164 16.05 -15.51 -14.19
N PRO A 165 15.40 -14.76 -15.10
CA PRO A 165 13.94 -14.67 -15.15
C PRO A 165 13.31 -16.06 -15.39
N VAL A 166 12.43 -16.49 -14.47
CA VAL A 166 11.81 -17.83 -14.52
C VAL A 166 10.29 -17.79 -14.38
N VAL A 167 9.73 -16.71 -13.79
CA VAL A 167 8.28 -16.56 -13.61
C VAL A 167 7.83 -15.22 -14.14
N GLY A 168 7.01 -15.23 -15.20
CA GLY A 168 6.32 -14.06 -15.72
C GLY A 168 4.85 -14.05 -15.29
N TYR A 169 4.29 -12.86 -15.10
CA TYR A 169 2.88 -12.64 -14.73
C TYR A 169 2.13 -12.10 -15.95
N ARG A 170 1.23 -12.92 -16.48
CA ARG A 170 0.48 -12.63 -17.70
C ARG A 170 -0.98 -12.32 -17.36
N THR A 171 -1.51 -11.22 -17.91
CA THR A 171 -2.91 -10.85 -17.80
C THR A 171 -3.82 -11.80 -18.55
N SER A 172 -5.13 -11.72 -18.32
CA SER A 172 -6.16 -12.46 -19.10
C SER A 172 -6.12 -12.14 -20.61
N GLU A 173 -5.63 -10.96 -20.98
CA GLU A 173 -5.49 -10.50 -22.37
C GLU A 173 -4.20 -10.99 -23.03
N GLY A 174 -3.36 -11.72 -22.31
CA GLY A 174 -2.14 -12.31 -22.84
C GLY A 174 -0.89 -11.44 -22.75
N THR A 175 -0.98 -10.23 -22.21
CA THR A 175 0.16 -9.30 -21.99
C THR A 175 0.86 -9.58 -20.68
N TYR A 176 2.17 -9.31 -20.60
CA TYR A 176 2.92 -9.43 -19.36
C TYR A 176 2.98 -8.10 -18.63
N LEU A 177 2.99 -8.16 -17.29
CA LEU A 177 3.19 -6.96 -16.45
C LEU A 177 4.63 -6.44 -16.50
N GLU A 178 5.58 -7.30 -16.84
CA GLU A 178 6.98 -6.91 -17.07
C GLU A 178 7.05 -5.94 -18.25
N ASN A 179 7.87 -4.87 -18.12
CA ASN A 179 8.02 -3.78 -19.09
C ASN A 179 6.71 -3.00 -19.39
N SER A 180 5.71 -3.11 -18.51
CA SER A 180 4.44 -2.41 -18.65
C SER A 180 4.24 -1.47 -17.45
N GLN A 181 4.41 -0.17 -17.66
CA GLN A 181 4.18 0.82 -16.61
C GLN A 181 2.71 0.83 -16.17
N LEU A 182 2.50 0.98 -14.86
CA LEU A 182 1.19 1.22 -14.29
C LEU A 182 1.02 2.71 -13.97
N TYR A 183 0.05 3.34 -14.60
CA TYR A 183 -0.27 4.75 -14.39
C TYR A 183 -1.31 4.93 -13.28
N PRO A 184 -1.13 5.93 -12.39
CA PRO A 184 -2.13 6.28 -11.40
C PRO A 184 -3.38 6.88 -12.06
N ASP A 185 -4.49 6.93 -11.33
CA ASP A 185 -5.70 7.64 -11.72
C ASP A 185 -5.57 9.14 -11.45
N ILE A 186 -4.79 9.49 -10.41
CA ILE A 186 -4.47 10.87 -10.02
C ILE A 186 -2.94 11.00 -10.03
N ASP A 187 -2.41 11.63 -11.08
CA ASP A 187 -0.95 11.85 -11.23
C ASP A 187 -0.51 13.06 -10.40
N VAL A 188 0.24 12.81 -9.33
CA VAL A 188 0.74 13.83 -8.41
C VAL A 188 2.20 13.55 -8.08
N GLU A 189 3.04 14.57 -8.20
CA GLU A 189 4.45 14.53 -7.81
C GLU A 189 4.65 15.24 -6.46
N ASN A 190 5.50 14.67 -5.61
CA ASN A 190 6.03 15.37 -4.46
C ASN A 190 7.19 16.27 -4.91
N THR A 191 6.95 17.56 -5.04
CA THR A 191 7.97 18.52 -5.46
C THR A 191 9.06 18.70 -4.39
N LYS A 192 10.31 18.89 -4.83
CA LYS A 192 11.44 19.07 -3.91
C LYS A 192 11.21 20.23 -2.93
N GLU A 193 10.62 21.31 -3.43
CA GLU A 193 10.30 22.51 -2.65
C GLU A 193 9.31 22.22 -1.52
N ASN A 194 8.33 21.35 -1.77
CA ASN A 194 7.32 20.99 -0.79
C ASN A 194 7.82 19.91 0.18
N VAL A 195 8.59 18.94 -0.31
CA VAL A 195 9.22 17.91 0.54
C VAL A 195 10.14 18.55 1.59
N VAL A 196 10.96 19.55 1.20
CA VAL A 196 11.84 20.28 2.13
C VAL A 196 11.02 21.04 3.21
N LYS A 197 9.81 21.49 2.87
CA LYS A 197 8.87 22.12 3.81
C LYS A 197 8.06 21.11 4.64
N GLY A 198 8.29 19.80 4.43
CA GLY A 198 7.58 18.73 5.13
C GLY A 198 6.16 18.48 4.61
N ARG A 199 5.84 18.90 3.38
CA ARG A 199 4.57 18.60 2.72
C ARG A 199 4.69 17.32 1.89
N ASP A 200 3.62 16.55 1.88
CA ASP A 200 3.45 15.35 1.06
C ASP A 200 2.20 15.55 0.16
N GLU A 201 2.43 16.05 -1.06
CA GLU A 201 1.36 16.39 -2.00
C GLU A 201 0.59 15.17 -2.46
N GLN A 202 1.24 14.01 -2.57
CA GLN A 202 0.60 12.74 -2.89
C GLN A 202 -0.35 12.29 -1.77
N LEU A 203 0.07 12.43 -0.52
CA LEU A 203 -0.76 12.11 0.64
C LEU A 203 -1.96 13.06 0.74
N GLU A 204 -1.73 14.37 0.56
CA GLU A 204 -2.78 15.38 0.55
C GLU A 204 -3.83 15.10 -0.55
N ALA A 205 -3.39 14.75 -1.75
CA ALA A 205 -4.26 14.41 -2.87
C ALA A 205 -5.07 13.13 -2.61
N ALA A 206 -4.45 12.10 -2.03
CA ALA A 206 -5.12 10.85 -1.68
C ALA A 206 -6.21 11.07 -0.63
N VAL A 207 -5.92 11.82 0.44
CA VAL A 207 -6.92 12.16 1.47
C VAL A 207 -8.10 12.92 0.88
N LYS A 208 -7.80 13.94 0.06
CA LYS A 208 -8.84 14.74 -0.60
C LYS A 208 -9.75 13.87 -1.47
N ALA A 209 -9.17 13.06 -2.36
CA ALA A 209 -9.94 12.22 -3.28
C ALA A 209 -10.80 11.19 -2.55
N LEU A 210 -10.27 10.57 -1.48
CA LEU A 210 -11.02 9.60 -0.70
C LEU A 210 -12.18 10.24 0.06
N LEU A 211 -11.99 11.43 0.63
CA LEU A 211 -13.08 12.18 1.28
C LEU A 211 -14.16 12.60 0.28
N GLU A 212 -13.79 13.03 -0.92
CA GLU A 212 -14.74 13.34 -1.99
C GLU A 212 -15.57 12.12 -2.39
N GLN A 213 -14.92 10.94 -2.52
CA GLN A 213 -15.60 9.68 -2.81
C GLN A 213 -16.61 9.31 -1.70
N ILE A 214 -16.21 9.39 -0.43
CA ILE A 214 -17.08 9.05 0.71
C ILE A 214 -18.28 10.01 0.80
N ASN A 215 -18.06 11.31 0.56
CA ASN A 215 -19.12 12.30 0.62
C ASN A 215 -20.12 12.23 -0.55
N SER A 216 -19.76 11.51 -1.63
CA SER A 216 -20.60 11.34 -2.83
C SER A 216 -21.39 10.03 -2.83
N SER A 217 -21.13 9.12 -1.87
CA SER A 217 -21.77 7.81 -1.73
C SER A 217 -22.93 7.87 -0.75
#